data_3110fb1bdb2490d5e6c6bfa08616ece5
#
_entry.id   3110fb1bdb2490d5e6c6bfa08616ece5
#
_cell.length_a   1.000
_cell.length_b   1.000
_cell.length_c   1.000
_cell.angle_alpha   90.00
_cell.angle_beta   90.00
_cell.angle_gamma   90.00
#
_symmetry.space_group_name_H-M   'P 1'
#
loop_
_entity.id
_entity.type
_entity.pdbx_description
1 polymer ?
#
loop_
_entity_poly.entity_id
_entity_poly.type
_entity_poly.pdbx_seq_one_letter_code
_entity_poly.pdbx_strand_id
1 'polypeptide(L)'
;RDFLKFGAVGAAGAAAAGIVGCTPSGGATDEAKAASPAMDGAINSSDAVLKLTDGMPKWSFMIPPEPVPDDQITETVENDIIVVGGGMSGFTTAVSAAEQGAKVTLFSAASAPISRGGSNYAKNSKVMEELGIEPFDPVPFYYHEMRAASFAVDQQKWMRGYNESEEAMNWMIDIARESGLQVIMERDNTFDLGPNYAHAFSTEGNSAMVSTGQQGAVEALEAKAQKLGVEIIYDTKAEQLIREDDNKGRVTGVIASKMADGSYVKFVAKQAVVLATGDFSNDKEMLAAYCPMVLPLVGYEQGEIDYNTSFNLTGIYGGDGQKMGLWVGAAWQHAYPNAPMMQGAWGGSHEPCGFHMGLNVNMNTERYQREDISAPYSSNHLLSQPGNVAYGIWTANYPQAILDKGHEWYSFGMDYTLPPLTPDELVAMWDAGVETGAYFKADTLDDLAKQLGLDAAKLKEVVARYNELCDKGVDEDFYKNP
;
A
#
# COMPACT_ATOMS: atom_id res chain seq x y z
N ARG A 1 -24.27 2.17 32.44
CA ARG A 1 -24.08 3.27 33.44
C ARG A 1 -23.11 2.84 34.54
N ASP A 2 -23.15 1.59 34.98
CA ASP A 2 -22.30 1.09 36.07
C ASP A 2 -20.88 0.77 35.57
N PHE A 3 -20.73 0.37 34.33
CA PHE A 3 -19.44 0.12 33.68
C PHE A 3 -18.58 1.41 33.60
N LEU A 4 -19.21 2.55 33.31
CA LEU A 4 -18.52 3.84 33.26
C LEU A 4 -18.05 4.32 34.64
N LYS A 5 -18.75 3.93 35.70
CA LYS A 5 -18.35 4.25 37.08
C LYS A 5 -17.13 3.43 37.52
N PHE A 6 -17.03 2.15 37.10
CA PHE A 6 -15.88 1.30 37.37
C PHE A 6 -14.63 1.72 36.57
N GLY A 7 -14.80 2.15 35.32
CA GLY A 7 -13.70 2.62 34.50
C GLY A 7 -13.02 3.89 35.04
N ALA A 8 -13.80 4.81 35.60
CA ALA A 8 -13.25 6.05 36.18
C ALA A 8 -12.46 5.80 37.49
N VAL A 9 -12.83 4.78 38.28
CA VAL A 9 -12.10 4.42 39.50
C VAL A 9 -10.84 3.62 39.16
N GLY A 10 -10.87 2.80 38.12
CA GLY A 10 -9.70 2.04 37.65
C GLY A 10 -8.60 2.93 37.07
N ALA A 11 -8.98 3.96 36.32
CA ALA A 11 -8.01 4.91 35.75
C ALA A 11 -7.32 5.77 36.83
N ALA A 12 -8.05 6.17 37.86
CA ALA A 12 -7.47 6.90 39.00
C ALA A 12 -6.53 6.04 39.85
N GLY A 13 -6.85 4.74 40.02
CA GLY A 13 -6.02 3.79 40.75
C GLY A 13 -4.74 3.41 40.01
N ALA A 14 -4.79 3.29 38.70
CA ALA A 14 -3.62 2.95 37.89
C ALA A 14 -2.61 4.12 37.82
N ALA A 15 -3.11 5.37 37.78
CA ALA A 15 -2.25 6.55 37.80
C ALA A 15 -1.51 6.72 39.15
N ALA A 16 -2.14 6.31 40.27
CA ALA A 16 -1.50 6.36 41.59
C ALA A 16 -0.51 5.21 41.84
N ALA A 17 -0.71 4.04 41.23
CA ALA A 17 0.18 2.89 41.37
C ALA A 17 1.44 2.97 40.48
N GLY A 18 1.39 3.73 39.38
CA GLY A 18 2.52 3.91 38.45
C GLY A 18 3.65 4.81 38.96
N ILE A 19 3.44 5.52 40.10
CA ILE A 19 4.43 6.47 40.64
C ILE A 19 5.33 5.83 41.71
N VAL A 20 5.07 4.61 42.16
CA VAL A 20 5.75 4.03 43.32
C VAL A 20 6.81 2.96 42.98
N GLY A 21 7.14 2.72 41.77
CA GLY A 21 7.97 1.61 41.41
C GLY A 21 9.13 1.87 40.46
N CYS A 22 10.08 2.72 40.75
CA CYS A 22 11.48 2.65 40.29
C CYS A 22 12.31 3.79 40.88
N THR A 23 12.68 3.70 42.12
CA THR A 23 13.83 4.47 42.63
C THR A 23 15.04 3.54 42.73
N PRO A 24 16.11 3.78 41.97
CA PRO A 24 17.37 3.11 42.23
C PRO A 24 17.94 3.66 43.57
N SER A 25 18.32 2.76 44.46
CA SER A 25 19.11 3.09 45.67
C SER A 25 20.53 3.46 45.26
N GLY A 26 20.81 4.75 45.18
CA GLY A 26 22.13 5.27 44.90
C GLY A 26 22.07 6.78 44.70
N GLY A 27 22.63 7.54 45.63
CA GLY A 27 22.52 8.98 45.77
C GLY A 27 22.73 9.78 44.49
N ALA A 28 21.65 10.39 44.06
CA ALA A 28 21.66 11.44 43.04
C ALA A 28 21.71 12.80 43.74
N THR A 29 22.66 13.62 43.37
CA THR A 29 22.80 15.02 43.76
C THR A 29 21.61 15.85 43.23
N ASP A 30 21.28 16.92 43.97
CA ASP A 30 20.11 17.79 43.79
C ASP A 30 19.95 18.51 42.42
N GLU A 31 20.82 18.24 41.46
CA GLU A 31 20.75 18.88 40.12
C GLU A 31 19.88 18.14 39.08
N ALA A 32 19.27 17.01 39.39
CA ALA A 32 18.45 16.23 38.46
C ALA A 32 16.94 16.53 38.54
N LYS A 33 16.54 17.66 39.10
CA LYS A 33 15.18 18.16 39.10
C LYS A 33 14.97 19.26 38.04
N ALA A 34 15.36 19.02 36.80
CA ALA A 34 14.75 19.73 35.70
C ALA A 34 13.35 19.13 35.50
N ALA A 35 12.32 19.83 35.95
CA ALA A 35 10.94 19.48 35.66
C ALA A 35 10.80 19.29 34.14
N SER A 36 10.24 18.17 33.70
CA SER A 36 9.74 18.05 32.34
C SER A 36 8.84 19.26 32.10
N PRO A 37 9.01 20.03 31.03
CA PRO A 37 8.14 21.15 30.76
C PRO A 37 6.70 20.63 30.75
N ALA A 38 5.85 21.20 31.58
CA ALA A 38 4.43 20.94 31.54
C ALA A 38 3.96 21.18 30.10
N MET A 39 3.34 20.19 29.49
CA MET A 39 2.66 20.36 28.21
C MET A 39 1.40 21.18 28.52
N ASP A 40 1.56 22.49 28.66
CA ASP A 40 0.46 23.41 28.71
C ASP A 40 -0.07 23.65 27.29
N GLY A 41 -1.24 23.11 27.04
CA GLY A 41 -2.02 23.39 25.84
C GLY A 41 -2.18 22.18 24.93
N ALA A 42 -3.38 22.02 24.43
CA ALA A 42 -3.65 21.14 23.30
C ALA A 42 -2.72 21.55 22.15
N ILE A 43 -1.95 20.60 21.61
CA ILE A 43 -1.14 20.82 20.41
C ILE A 43 -2.14 21.19 19.31
N ASN A 44 -2.20 22.47 18.97
CA ASN A 44 -2.92 22.89 17.79
C ASN A 44 -2.26 22.19 16.59
N SER A 45 -3.05 21.53 15.78
CA SER A 45 -2.56 20.82 14.58
C SER A 45 -1.79 21.73 13.62
N SER A 46 -2.02 23.05 13.69
CA SER A 46 -1.25 24.06 12.97
C SER A 46 0.16 24.30 13.52
N ASP A 47 0.44 23.92 14.77
CA ASP A 47 1.76 24.08 15.39
C ASP A 47 2.60 22.79 15.31
N ALA A 48 2.01 21.72 14.82
CA ALA A 48 2.68 20.44 14.57
C ALA A 48 3.50 20.41 13.25
N VAL A 49 3.76 21.55 12.64
CA VAL A 49 4.85 21.67 11.67
C VAL A 49 6.11 21.22 12.37
N LEU A 50 6.74 20.17 11.86
CA LEU A 50 8.05 19.70 12.30
C LEU A 50 8.98 20.92 12.40
N LYS A 51 9.08 21.48 13.59
CA LYS A 51 10.14 22.44 13.88
C LYS A 51 11.40 21.63 13.85
N LEU A 52 12.11 21.68 12.73
CA LEU A 52 13.44 21.11 12.65
C LEU A 52 14.27 21.74 13.76
N THR A 53 14.62 20.95 14.75
CA THR A 53 15.55 21.38 15.77
C THR A 53 16.93 21.59 15.14
N ASP A 54 17.68 22.57 15.63
CA ASP A 54 19.05 22.80 15.15
C ASP A 54 19.84 21.50 15.20
N GLY A 55 20.40 21.11 14.05
CA GLY A 55 21.14 19.86 13.90
C GLY A 55 20.39 18.69 13.25
N MET A 56 19.09 18.79 12.96
CA MET A 56 18.41 17.80 12.12
C MET A 56 18.73 18.05 10.64
N PRO A 57 18.89 17.00 9.81
CA PRO A 57 19.07 17.17 8.39
C PRO A 57 17.86 17.89 7.79
N LYS A 58 18.13 18.96 7.05
CA LYS A 58 17.13 19.63 6.24
C LYS A 58 16.99 18.86 4.93
N TRP A 59 15.87 18.17 4.78
CA TRP A 59 15.52 17.53 3.53
C TRP A 59 15.11 18.57 2.49
N SER A 60 15.56 18.46 1.25
CA SER A 60 15.26 19.45 0.20
C SER A 60 13.77 19.51 -0.09
N PHE A 61 13.07 18.39 -0.02
CA PHE A 61 11.62 18.31 -0.23
C PHE A 61 10.78 19.09 0.81
N MET A 62 11.36 19.47 1.96
CA MET A 62 10.71 20.29 2.97
C MET A 62 10.83 21.80 2.71
N ILE A 63 11.67 22.19 1.76
CA ILE A 63 11.92 23.58 1.44
C ILE A 63 10.96 24.01 0.33
N PRO A 64 10.03 24.95 0.59
CA PRO A 64 9.13 25.42 -0.46
C PRO A 64 9.94 26.10 -1.57
N PRO A 65 9.56 25.92 -2.84
CA PRO A 65 10.14 26.70 -3.92
C PRO A 65 9.71 28.18 -3.80
N GLU A 66 10.45 29.06 -4.49
CA GLU A 66 10.05 30.45 -4.60
C GLU A 66 8.62 30.55 -5.17
N PRO A 67 7.81 31.47 -4.67
CA PRO A 67 6.45 31.66 -5.18
C PRO A 67 6.49 32.05 -6.67
N VAL A 68 5.63 31.45 -7.47
CA VAL A 68 5.46 31.84 -8.87
C VAL A 68 4.88 33.27 -8.92
N PRO A 69 5.57 34.22 -9.60
CA PRO A 69 5.10 35.59 -9.72
C PRO A 69 3.76 35.70 -10.45
N ASP A 70 2.88 36.61 -10.01
CA ASP A 70 1.54 36.78 -10.61
C ASP A 70 1.60 37.15 -12.10
N ASP A 71 2.64 37.86 -12.55
CA ASP A 71 2.85 38.24 -13.95
C ASP A 71 3.25 37.07 -14.87
N GLN A 72 3.61 35.92 -14.30
CA GLN A 72 3.87 34.68 -15.04
C GLN A 72 2.63 33.80 -15.18
N ILE A 73 1.54 34.12 -14.49
CA ILE A 73 0.29 33.38 -14.58
C ILE A 73 -0.46 33.80 -15.83
N THR A 74 -0.60 32.89 -16.78
CA THR A 74 -1.21 33.17 -18.08
C THR A 74 -2.72 32.92 -18.11
N GLU A 75 -3.23 32.12 -17.19
CA GLU A 75 -4.62 31.70 -17.14
C GLU A 75 -5.10 31.49 -15.70
N THR A 76 -6.38 31.75 -15.45
CA THR A 76 -7.02 31.44 -14.15
C THR A 76 -8.32 30.69 -14.37
N VAL A 77 -8.44 29.54 -13.72
CA VAL A 77 -9.64 28.69 -13.71
C VAL A 77 -10.23 28.70 -12.30
N GLU A 78 -11.53 28.94 -12.18
CA GLU A 78 -12.22 29.02 -10.88
C GLU A 78 -13.43 28.09 -10.84
N ASN A 79 -13.44 27.19 -9.83
CA ASN A 79 -14.56 26.30 -9.58
C ASN A 79 -14.78 26.06 -8.09
N ASP A 80 -15.80 25.31 -7.70
CA ASP A 80 -16.09 25.03 -6.30
C ASP A 80 -15.00 24.13 -5.69
N ILE A 81 -14.64 23.07 -6.40
CA ILE A 81 -13.64 22.08 -5.99
C ILE A 81 -12.59 21.91 -7.09
N ILE A 82 -11.33 21.96 -6.70
CA ILE A 82 -10.19 21.66 -7.55
C ILE A 82 -9.59 20.32 -7.10
N VAL A 83 -9.53 19.36 -8.03
CA VAL A 83 -8.96 18.04 -7.79
C VAL A 83 -7.64 17.91 -8.54
N VAL A 84 -6.58 17.55 -7.85
CA VAL A 84 -5.23 17.41 -8.39
C VAL A 84 -4.86 15.94 -8.52
N GLY A 85 -4.82 15.45 -9.76
CA GLY A 85 -4.45 14.06 -10.09
C GLY A 85 -5.58 13.28 -10.75
N GLY A 86 -5.28 12.63 -11.87
CA GLY A 86 -6.22 11.89 -12.74
C GLY A 86 -6.20 10.36 -12.50
N GLY A 87 -5.98 9.93 -11.27
CA GLY A 87 -6.06 8.54 -10.87
C GLY A 87 -7.41 8.15 -10.24
N MET A 88 -7.49 6.93 -9.68
CA MET A 88 -8.68 6.42 -9.01
C MET A 88 -9.22 7.42 -7.96
N SER A 89 -8.37 7.88 -7.04
CA SER A 89 -8.77 8.81 -5.99
C SER A 89 -9.26 10.15 -6.52
N GLY A 90 -8.64 10.66 -7.59
CA GLY A 90 -9.04 11.93 -8.19
C GLY A 90 -10.40 11.83 -8.87
N PHE A 91 -10.60 10.84 -9.71
CA PHE A 91 -11.87 10.68 -10.40
C PHE A 91 -13.01 10.27 -9.47
N THR A 92 -12.79 9.43 -8.46
CA THR A 92 -13.83 9.14 -7.45
C THR A 92 -14.25 10.42 -6.71
N THR A 93 -13.28 11.25 -6.33
CA THR A 93 -13.55 12.55 -5.72
C THR A 93 -14.35 13.46 -6.65
N ALA A 94 -13.91 13.59 -7.90
CA ALA A 94 -14.55 14.50 -8.87
C ALA A 94 -16.00 14.08 -9.19
N VAL A 95 -16.23 12.79 -9.40
CA VAL A 95 -17.56 12.24 -9.65
C VAL A 95 -18.46 12.43 -8.44
N SER A 96 -18.01 12.02 -7.25
CA SER A 96 -18.81 12.16 -6.03
C SER A 96 -19.18 13.61 -5.71
N ALA A 97 -18.25 14.54 -5.90
CA ALA A 97 -18.51 15.96 -5.70
C ALA A 97 -19.51 16.53 -6.74
N ALA A 98 -19.36 16.16 -8.00
CA ALA A 98 -20.25 16.59 -9.08
C ALA A 98 -21.66 16.01 -8.92
N GLU A 99 -21.82 14.77 -8.47
CA GLU A 99 -23.11 14.17 -8.13
C GLU A 99 -23.84 14.94 -7.02
N GLN A 100 -23.10 15.60 -6.14
CA GLN A 100 -23.62 16.46 -5.09
C GLN A 100 -23.84 17.92 -5.56
N GLY A 101 -23.62 18.20 -6.84
CA GLY A 101 -23.91 19.50 -7.46
C GLY A 101 -22.76 20.50 -7.41
N ALA A 102 -21.58 20.12 -6.96
CA ALA A 102 -20.41 20.99 -7.02
C ALA A 102 -19.90 21.14 -8.45
N LYS A 103 -19.40 22.32 -8.80
CA LYS A 103 -18.62 22.52 -10.01
C LYS A 103 -17.18 22.12 -9.75
N VAL A 104 -16.68 21.18 -10.53
CA VAL A 104 -15.39 20.54 -10.33
C VAL A 104 -14.48 20.73 -11.52
N THR A 105 -13.23 21.13 -11.27
CA THR A 105 -12.12 20.98 -12.22
C THR A 105 -11.17 19.92 -11.67
N LEU A 106 -10.87 18.90 -12.47
CA LEU A 106 -9.80 17.95 -12.23
C LEU A 106 -8.69 18.20 -13.23
N PHE A 107 -7.45 18.31 -12.74
CA PHE A 107 -6.30 18.37 -13.64
C PHE A 107 -5.20 17.36 -13.24
N SER A 108 -4.42 16.92 -14.22
CA SER A 108 -3.41 15.87 -14.05
C SER A 108 -2.17 16.14 -14.88
N ALA A 109 -1.00 15.76 -14.33
CA ALA A 109 0.25 15.78 -15.08
C ALA A 109 0.32 14.66 -16.15
N ALA A 110 -0.47 13.60 -16.00
CA ALA A 110 -0.62 12.58 -17.04
C ALA A 110 -1.44 13.09 -18.22
N SER A 111 -1.25 12.50 -19.40
CA SER A 111 -1.97 12.84 -20.63
C SER A 111 -3.30 12.10 -20.80
N ALA A 112 -3.63 11.21 -19.86
CA ALA A 112 -4.87 10.40 -19.84
C ALA A 112 -5.17 9.95 -18.40
N PRO A 113 -6.35 9.39 -18.13
CA PRO A 113 -6.63 8.73 -16.86
C PRO A 113 -5.67 7.56 -16.67
N ILE A 114 -5.12 7.43 -15.47
CA ILE A 114 -4.13 6.39 -15.19
C ILE A 114 -4.41 5.74 -13.84
N SER A 115 -4.34 4.42 -13.80
CA SER A 115 -4.55 3.65 -12.59
C SER A 115 -3.36 2.80 -12.20
N ARG A 116 -3.24 2.56 -10.91
CA ARG A 116 -2.33 1.59 -10.28
C ARG A 116 -3.12 0.65 -9.39
N GLY A 117 -2.52 -0.52 -9.14
CA GLY A 117 -3.15 -1.55 -8.33
C GLY A 117 -4.20 -2.32 -9.07
N GLY A 118 -5.04 -3.03 -8.37
CA GLY A 118 -6.03 -3.90 -8.97
C GLY A 118 -7.03 -4.46 -7.96
N SER A 119 -6.58 -4.83 -6.77
CA SER A 119 -7.43 -5.36 -5.72
C SER A 119 -8.04 -4.24 -4.90
N ASN A 120 -9.36 -4.23 -4.81
CA ASN A 120 -10.11 -3.19 -4.09
C ASN A 120 -10.88 -3.85 -2.95
N TYR A 121 -10.53 -3.48 -1.75
CA TYR A 121 -11.12 -4.05 -0.54
C TYR A 121 -12.48 -3.45 -0.21
N ALA A 122 -13.44 -4.30 0.10
CA ALA A 122 -14.69 -3.90 0.74
C ALA A 122 -15.35 -5.05 1.48
N LYS A 123 -16.08 -4.74 2.55
CA LYS A 123 -16.97 -5.70 3.23
C LYS A 123 -18.36 -5.68 2.60
N ASN A 124 -19.04 -6.82 2.64
CA ASN A 124 -20.49 -6.92 2.41
C ASN A 124 -20.99 -6.24 1.13
N SER A 125 -20.20 -6.27 0.05
CA SER A 125 -20.65 -5.68 -1.21
C SER A 125 -21.81 -6.46 -1.83
N LYS A 126 -22.54 -5.81 -2.74
CA LYS A 126 -23.60 -6.47 -3.52
C LYS A 126 -23.08 -7.66 -4.35
N VAL A 127 -21.81 -7.65 -4.77
CA VAL A 127 -21.19 -8.79 -5.46
C VAL A 127 -20.98 -9.95 -4.50
N MET A 128 -20.59 -9.70 -3.27
CA MET A 128 -20.49 -10.75 -2.24
C MET A 128 -21.85 -11.36 -1.97
N GLU A 129 -22.91 -10.55 -1.84
CA GLU A 129 -24.27 -11.02 -1.65
C GLU A 129 -24.76 -11.87 -2.85
N GLU A 130 -24.52 -11.42 -4.07
CA GLU A 130 -24.86 -12.14 -5.33
C GLU A 130 -24.16 -13.50 -5.41
N LEU A 131 -22.95 -13.63 -4.87
CA LEU A 131 -22.16 -14.87 -4.82
C LEU A 131 -22.51 -15.75 -3.60
N GLY A 132 -23.37 -15.30 -2.71
CA GLY A 132 -23.71 -16.00 -1.47
C GLY A 132 -22.55 -16.08 -0.48
N ILE A 133 -21.66 -15.11 -0.50
CA ILE A 133 -20.55 -14.99 0.45
C ILE A 133 -21.12 -14.42 1.74
N GLU A 134 -21.12 -15.21 2.80
CA GLU A 134 -21.61 -14.79 4.10
C GLU A 134 -20.78 -13.65 4.69
N PRO A 135 -21.41 -12.69 5.38
CA PRO A 135 -20.70 -11.68 6.13
C PRO A 135 -19.76 -12.31 7.16
N PHE A 136 -18.54 -11.84 7.21
CA PHE A 136 -17.56 -12.37 8.16
C PHE A 136 -17.59 -11.65 9.51
N ASP A 137 -17.11 -12.34 10.54
CA ASP A 137 -16.90 -11.75 11.85
C ASP A 137 -15.83 -10.66 11.78
N PRO A 138 -16.16 -9.39 12.04
CA PRO A 138 -15.21 -8.30 11.94
C PRO A 138 -14.10 -8.35 12.99
N VAL A 139 -14.30 -9.04 14.11
CA VAL A 139 -13.34 -9.02 15.23
C VAL A 139 -12.07 -9.79 14.93
N PRO A 140 -12.09 -11.06 14.50
CA PRO A 140 -10.88 -11.77 14.07
C PRO A 140 -10.20 -11.08 12.89
N PHE A 141 -10.97 -10.60 11.94
CA PHE A 141 -10.45 -9.89 10.76
C PHE A 141 -9.71 -8.61 11.17
N TYR A 142 -10.33 -7.76 11.97
CA TYR A 142 -9.68 -6.54 12.47
C TYR A 142 -8.38 -6.86 13.21
N TYR A 143 -8.41 -7.87 14.08
CA TYR A 143 -7.22 -8.27 14.82
C TYR A 143 -6.10 -8.77 13.90
N HIS A 144 -6.47 -9.52 12.86
CA HIS A 144 -5.53 -9.97 11.83
C HIS A 144 -4.89 -8.79 11.11
N GLU A 145 -5.69 -7.84 10.61
CA GLU A 145 -5.22 -6.64 9.93
C GLU A 145 -4.29 -5.79 10.82
N MET A 146 -4.64 -5.62 12.08
CA MET A 146 -3.79 -4.89 13.03
C MET A 146 -2.46 -5.60 13.25
N ARG A 147 -2.45 -6.92 13.34
CA ARG A 147 -1.21 -7.71 13.41
C ARG A 147 -0.39 -7.58 12.13
N ALA A 148 -1.03 -7.69 10.97
CA ALA A 148 -0.38 -7.52 9.68
C ALA A 148 0.34 -6.16 9.55
N ALA A 149 -0.24 -5.12 10.11
CA ALA A 149 0.35 -3.80 10.18
C ALA A 149 1.27 -3.60 11.39
N SER A 150 1.63 -4.65 12.13
CA SER A 150 2.40 -4.59 13.38
C SER A 150 1.82 -3.59 14.40
N PHE A 151 0.51 -3.39 14.41
CA PHE A 151 -0.23 -2.37 15.16
C PHE A 151 0.23 -0.93 14.93
N ALA A 152 0.99 -0.67 13.86
CA ALA A 152 1.53 0.65 13.51
C ALA A 152 0.60 1.46 12.59
N VAL A 153 -0.66 1.10 12.51
CA VAL A 153 -1.68 1.76 11.69
C VAL A 153 -2.50 2.75 12.52
N ASP A 154 -2.94 3.83 11.86
CA ASP A 154 -3.98 4.68 12.43
C ASP A 154 -5.31 3.94 12.42
N GLN A 155 -5.68 3.39 13.59
CA GLN A 155 -6.87 2.56 13.74
C GLN A 155 -8.16 3.32 13.47
N GLN A 156 -8.22 4.62 13.72
CA GLN A 156 -9.41 5.42 13.41
C GLN A 156 -9.64 5.54 11.91
N LYS A 157 -8.58 5.78 11.15
CA LYS A 157 -8.64 5.81 9.67
C LYS A 157 -9.01 4.45 9.11
N TRP A 158 -8.39 3.39 9.64
CA TRP A 158 -8.70 2.02 9.21
C TRP A 158 -10.17 1.68 9.45
N MET A 159 -10.68 1.94 10.67
CA MET A 159 -12.08 1.70 11.01
C MET A 159 -13.05 2.52 10.16
N ARG A 160 -12.68 3.75 9.81
CA ARG A 160 -13.48 4.56 8.89
C ARG A 160 -13.53 3.91 7.51
N GLY A 161 -12.38 3.55 6.94
CA GLY A 161 -12.32 2.82 5.67
C GLY A 161 -13.13 1.52 5.71
N TYR A 162 -12.99 0.74 6.77
CA TYR A 162 -13.74 -0.49 6.95
C TYR A 162 -15.26 -0.23 6.96
N ASN A 163 -15.74 0.73 7.74
CA ASN A 163 -17.16 1.00 7.90
C ASN A 163 -17.81 1.56 6.65
N GLU A 164 -17.10 2.38 5.89
CA GLU A 164 -17.60 3.05 4.68
C GLU A 164 -17.34 2.22 3.40
N SER A 165 -16.56 1.14 3.47
CA SER A 165 -16.12 0.37 2.31
C SER A 165 -17.26 -0.27 1.50
N GLU A 166 -18.31 -0.73 2.16
CA GLU A 166 -19.50 -1.32 1.53
C GLU A 166 -20.22 -0.29 0.64
N GLU A 167 -20.51 0.89 1.17
CA GLU A 167 -21.16 1.96 0.42
C GLU A 167 -20.31 2.42 -0.76
N ALA A 168 -19.03 2.66 -0.51
CA ALA A 168 -18.09 3.12 -1.54
C ALA A 168 -17.92 2.07 -2.65
N MET A 169 -17.81 0.79 -2.31
CA MET A 169 -17.69 -0.27 -3.29
C MET A 169 -18.99 -0.46 -4.08
N ASN A 170 -20.14 -0.44 -3.43
CA ASN A 170 -21.42 -0.57 -4.10
C ASN A 170 -21.67 0.56 -5.11
N TRP A 171 -21.28 1.79 -4.76
CA TRP A 171 -21.29 2.93 -5.67
C TRP A 171 -20.34 2.70 -6.86
N MET A 172 -19.14 2.22 -6.64
CA MET A 172 -18.17 1.94 -7.71
C MET A 172 -18.62 0.78 -8.60
N ILE A 173 -19.24 -0.27 -8.04
CA ILE A 173 -19.83 -1.40 -8.79
C ILE A 173 -20.87 -0.90 -9.78
N ASP A 174 -21.73 0.04 -9.37
CA ASP A 174 -22.75 0.60 -10.25
C ASP A 174 -22.13 1.33 -11.44
N ILE A 175 -21.13 2.17 -11.21
CA ILE A 175 -20.40 2.89 -12.27
C ILE A 175 -19.69 1.92 -13.22
N ALA A 176 -19.01 0.92 -12.67
CA ALA A 176 -18.34 -0.09 -13.48
C ALA A 176 -19.32 -0.85 -14.39
N ARG A 177 -20.44 -1.30 -13.83
CA ARG A 177 -21.48 -2.03 -14.56
C ARG A 177 -22.17 -1.16 -15.63
N GLU A 178 -22.42 0.13 -15.33
CA GLU A 178 -22.92 1.10 -16.32
C GLU A 178 -21.99 1.24 -17.53
N SER A 179 -20.70 1.01 -17.35
CA SER A 179 -19.67 1.07 -18.40
C SER A 179 -19.37 -0.28 -19.04
N GLY A 180 -20.08 -1.33 -18.66
CA GLY A 180 -19.92 -2.68 -19.22
C GLY A 180 -18.78 -3.50 -18.58
N LEU A 181 -18.16 -2.99 -17.51
CA LEU A 181 -17.18 -3.75 -16.76
C LEU A 181 -17.85 -4.78 -15.86
N GLN A 182 -17.23 -5.91 -15.73
CA GLN A 182 -17.58 -6.89 -14.69
C GLN A 182 -16.83 -6.56 -13.41
N VAL A 183 -17.47 -6.83 -12.28
CA VAL A 183 -16.81 -6.77 -10.98
C VAL A 183 -16.80 -8.17 -10.42
N ILE A 184 -15.61 -8.68 -10.16
CA ILE A 184 -15.38 -10.03 -9.67
C ILE A 184 -14.85 -9.97 -8.23
N MET A 185 -15.09 -11.04 -7.48
CA MET A 185 -14.35 -11.33 -6.25
C MET A 185 -13.07 -12.07 -6.60
N GLU A 186 -11.98 -11.67 -6.00
CA GLU A 186 -10.73 -12.39 -6.16
C GLU A 186 -10.66 -13.59 -5.24
N ARG A 187 -10.09 -14.69 -5.70
CA ARG A 187 -9.64 -15.77 -4.83
C ARG A 187 -8.29 -15.42 -4.24
N ASP A 188 -8.16 -15.65 -2.96
CA ASP A 188 -6.90 -15.54 -2.26
C ASP A 188 -6.46 -16.94 -1.80
N ASN A 189 -5.17 -17.22 -1.99
CA ASN A 189 -4.52 -18.45 -1.55
C ASN A 189 -3.94 -18.34 -0.14
N THR A 190 -4.21 -17.28 0.57
CA THR A 190 -3.74 -17.12 1.95
C THR A 190 -4.58 -17.96 2.89
N PHE A 191 -4.03 -19.07 3.28
CA PHE A 191 -4.68 -20.17 4.02
C PHE A 191 -5.22 -19.80 5.41
N ASP A 192 -4.81 -18.68 5.97
CA ASP A 192 -5.12 -18.33 7.37
C ASP A 192 -6.07 -17.13 7.52
N LEU A 193 -6.52 -16.49 6.44
CA LEU A 193 -7.10 -15.15 6.53
C LEU A 193 -8.62 -15.09 6.46
N GLY A 194 -9.27 -16.23 6.30
CA GLY A 194 -10.71 -16.26 6.10
C GLY A 194 -11.12 -15.81 4.68
N PRO A 195 -12.38 -15.46 4.47
CA PRO A 195 -12.88 -15.15 3.15
C PRO A 195 -12.20 -13.94 2.55
N ASN A 196 -11.95 -13.99 1.26
CA ASN A 196 -11.41 -12.90 0.49
C ASN A 196 -12.43 -11.75 0.36
N TYR A 197 -11.97 -10.52 0.50
CA TYR A 197 -12.77 -9.30 0.38
C TYR A 197 -12.33 -8.42 -0.76
N ALA A 198 -11.37 -8.88 -1.53
CA ALA A 198 -10.82 -8.13 -2.64
C ALA A 198 -11.73 -8.24 -3.86
N HIS A 199 -12.01 -7.08 -4.46
CA HIS A 199 -12.78 -6.95 -5.68
C HIS A 199 -11.83 -6.49 -6.80
N ALA A 200 -12.01 -7.06 -7.98
CA ALA A 200 -11.33 -6.60 -9.18
C ALA A 200 -12.33 -6.22 -10.26
N PHE A 201 -11.91 -5.32 -11.14
CA PHE A 201 -12.67 -4.94 -12.33
C PHE A 201 -12.11 -5.70 -13.53
N SER A 202 -13.00 -6.20 -14.40
CA SER A 202 -12.60 -7.00 -15.55
C SER A 202 -13.40 -6.63 -16.78
N THR A 203 -12.76 -6.60 -17.93
CA THR A 203 -13.42 -6.42 -19.24
C THR A 203 -13.89 -7.73 -19.85
N GLU A 204 -13.34 -8.86 -19.43
CA GLU A 204 -13.55 -10.17 -20.08
C GLU A 204 -14.08 -11.27 -19.14
N GLY A 205 -14.48 -10.92 -17.94
CA GLY A 205 -15.06 -11.89 -16.98
C GLY A 205 -14.13 -12.95 -16.44
N ASN A 206 -12.84 -12.83 -16.71
CA ASN A 206 -11.89 -13.91 -16.53
C ASN A 206 -10.49 -13.35 -16.32
N SER A 207 -10.32 -12.53 -15.30
CA SER A 207 -9.01 -11.95 -15.07
C SER A 207 -8.11 -12.93 -14.33
N ALA A 208 -7.21 -13.52 -15.06
CA ALA A 208 -6.06 -14.21 -14.48
C ALA A 208 -5.08 -13.20 -13.83
N MET A 209 -5.33 -11.90 -13.98
CA MET A 209 -4.47 -10.83 -13.47
C MET A 209 -5.32 -9.65 -13.00
N VAL A 210 -5.26 -9.34 -11.74
CA VAL A 210 -5.98 -8.29 -11.02
C VAL A 210 -5.81 -6.89 -11.62
N SER A 211 -4.72 -6.61 -12.30
CA SER A 211 -4.36 -5.26 -12.73
C SER A 211 -4.98 -4.80 -14.05
N THR A 212 -5.55 -5.70 -14.85
CA THR A 212 -5.98 -5.35 -16.22
C THR A 212 -7.29 -4.58 -16.28
N GLY A 213 -8.18 -4.77 -15.30
CA GLY A 213 -9.47 -4.10 -15.25
C GLY A 213 -9.49 -2.77 -14.50
N GLN A 214 -8.47 -2.49 -13.68
CA GLN A 214 -8.42 -1.27 -12.88
C GLN A 214 -8.32 -0.01 -13.75
N GLN A 215 -7.61 -0.08 -14.86
CA GLN A 215 -7.54 1.00 -15.83
C GLN A 215 -8.95 1.28 -16.42
N GLY A 216 -9.69 0.25 -16.80
CA GLY A 216 -11.07 0.38 -17.25
C GLY A 216 -11.99 1.03 -16.21
N ALA A 217 -11.78 0.75 -14.93
CA ALA A 217 -12.53 1.37 -13.85
C ALA A 217 -12.27 2.88 -13.74
N VAL A 218 -11.03 3.33 -13.91
CA VAL A 218 -10.72 4.77 -13.95
C VAL A 218 -11.28 5.44 -15.19
N GLU A 219 -11.23 4.79 -16.35
CA GLU A 219 -11.85 5.28 -17.59
C GLU A 219 -13.38 5.38 -17.49
N ALA A 220 -14.02 4.44 -16.77
CA ALA A 220 -15.45 4.51 -16.47
C ALA A 220 -15.79 5.71 -15.58
N LEU A 221 -14.97 5.99 -14.60
CA LEU A 221 -15.10 7.19 -13.75
C LEU A 221 -14.88 8.47 -14.55
N GLU A 222 -13.88 8.53 -15.44
CA GLU A 222 -13.67 9.67 -16.33
C GLU A 222 -14.92 9.93 -17.20
N ALA A 223 -15.45 8.89 -17.85
CA ALA A 223 -16.65 9.01 -18.67
C ALA A 223 -17.86 9.50 -17.85
N LYS A 224 -17.99 9.06 -16.61
CA LYS A 224 -19.03 9.55 -15.68
C LYS A 224 -18.78 11.01 -15.29
N ALA A 225 -17.55 11.39 -14.99
CA ALA A 225 -17.16 12.76 -14.67
C ALA A 225 -17.50 13.72 -15.82
N GLN A 226 -17.19 13.34 -17.06
CA GLN A 226 -17.52 14.10 -18.27
C GLN A 226 -19.04 14.30 -18.43
N LYS A 227 -19.83 13.23 -18.21
CA LYS A 227 -21.30 13.31 -18.25
C LYS A 227 -21.88 14.24 -17.20
N LEU A 228 -21.22 14.35 -16.04
CA LEU A 228 -21.61 15.25 -14.95
C LEU A 228 -21.09 16.69 -15.14
N GLY A 229 -20.34 16.97 -16.21
CA GLY A 229 -19.82 18.28 -16.52
C GLY A 229 -18.56 18.67 -15.72
N VAL A 230 -17.82 17.69 -15.21
CA VAL A 230 -16.49 17.94 -14.64
C VAL A 230 -15.55 18.43 -15.74
N GLU A 231 -14.86 19.54 -15.48
CA GLU A 231 -13.79 20.02 -16.37
C GLU A 231 -12.53 19.20 -16.10
N ILE A 232 -12.01 18.53 -17.14
CA ILE A 232 -10.83 17.65 -17.04
C ILE A 232 -9.71 18.23 -17.89
N ILE A 233 -8.54 18.47 -17.26
CA ILE A 233 -7.36 19.09 -17.90
C ILE A 233 -6.17 18.17 -17.68
N TYR A 234 -5.63 17.62 -18.77
CA TYR A 234 -4.44 16.78 -18.77
C TYR A 234 -3.16 17.59 -19.06
N ASP A 235 -2.01 16.93 -19.00
CA ASP A 235 -0.69 17.53 -19.28
C ASP A 235 -0.43 18.80 -18.46
N THR A 236 -0.92 18.82 -17.23
CA THR A 236 -0.84 19.99 -16.33
C THR A 236 -0.38 19.52 -14.94
N LYS A 237 0.82 19.94 -14.56
CA LYS A 237 1.48 19.54 -13.32
C LYS A 237 1.28 20.58 -12.22
N ALA A 238 0.82 20.12 -11.05
CA ALA A 238 0.72 20.99 -9.87
C ALA A 238 2.13 21.32 -9.33
N GLU A 239 2.35 22.60 -9.03
CA GLU A 239 3.62 23.12 -8.57
C GLU A 239 3.56 23.67 -7.14
N GLN A 240 2.52 24.42 -6.81
CA GLN A 240 2.41 25.09 -5.52
C GLN A 240 0.93 25.20 -5.07
N LEU A 241 0.66 25.01 -3.78
CA LEU A 241 -0.62 25.37 -3.18
C LEU A 241 -0.66 26.83 -2.83
N ILE A 242 -1.83 27.45 -2.96
CA ILE A 242 -2.12 28.80 -2.52
C ILE A 242 -2.86 28.72 -1.20
N ARG A 243 -2.30 29.32 -0.13
CA ARG A 243 -2.91 29.40 1.18
C ARG A 243 -3.07 30.84 1.64
N GLU A 244 -4.20 31.18 2.25
CA GLU A 244 -4.52 32.51 2.77
C GLU A 244 -3.61 32.92 3.94
N ASP A 245 -3.68 34.20 4.32
CA ASP A 245 -3.14 34.75 5.56
C ASP A 245 -1.68 34.40 5.84
N ASP A 246 -0.81 34.68 4.90
CA ASP A 246 0.61 34.37 5.07
C ASP A 246 0.86 32.89 5.43
N ASN A 247 0.23 31.99 4.69
CA ASN A 247 0.36 30.54 4.86
C ASN A 247 -0.27 30.00 6.17
N LYS A 248 -1.36 30.62 6.65
CA LYS A 248 -2.06 30.21 7.89
C LYS A 248 -3.54 29.90 7.72
N GLY A 249 -4.19 30.51 6.76
CA GLY A 249 -5.61 30.35 6.47
C GLY A 249 -5.96 29.09 5.71
N ARG A 250 -7.02 29.13 4.92
CA ARG A 250 -7.48 28.04 4.08
C ARG A 250 -6.60 27.90 2.83
N VAL A 251 -6.42 26.69 2.33
CA VAL A 251 -5.89 26.47 0.98
C VAL A 251 -6.98 26.80 -0.04
N THR A 252 -6.71 27.79 -0.88
CA THR A 252 -7.69 28.38 -1.80
C THR A 252 -7.42 28.10 -3.26
N GLY A 253 -6.29 27.45 -3.57
CA GLY A 253 -5.96 27.15 -4.96
C GLY A 253 -4.65 26.43 -5.15
N VAL A 254 -4.30 26.27 -6.41
CA VAL A 254 -3.09 25.60 -6.88
C VAL A 254 -2.51 26.40 -8.04
N ILE A 255 -1.22 26.61 -8.06
CA ILE A 255 -0.46 26.98 -9.26
C ILE A 255 0.02 25.70 -9.92
N ALA A 256 -0.21 25.59 -11.21
CA ALA A 256 0.23 24.45 -12.02
C ALA A 256 0.96 24.95 -13.28
N SER A 257 1.78 24.09 -13.88
CA SER A 257 2.45 24.35 -15.14
C SER A 257 1.92 23.44 -16.24
N LYS A 258 1.73 23.96 -17.45
CA LYS A 258 1.42 23.15 -18.64
C LYS A 258 2.66 22.41 -19.08
N MET A 259 2.58 21.09 -19.24
CA MET A 259 3.72 20.26 -19.64
C MET A 259 4.27 20.63 -21.03
N ALA A 260 3.42 21.21 -21.90
CA ALA A 260 3.78 21.52 -23.27
C ALA A 260 4.79 22.70 -23.41
N ASP A 261 4.63 23.74 -22.58
CA ASP A 261 5.39 24.99 -22.72
C ASP A 261 5.85 25.60 -21.38
N GLY A 262 5.49 24.98 -20.26
CA GLY A 262 5.85 25.46 -18.93
C GLY A 262 5.08 26.72 -18.47
N SER A 263 4.06 27.18 -19.22
CA SER A 263 3.24 28.32 -18.82
C SER A 263 2.41 28.00 -17.58
N TYR A 264 2.26 28.98 -16.67
CA TYR A 264 1.55 28.77 -15.42
C TYR A 264 0.06 29.06 -15.53
N VAL A 265 -0.72 28.18 -14.86
CA VAL A 265 -2.18 28.29 -14.67
C VAL A 265 -2.46 28.36 -13.20
N LYS A 266 -3.35 29.27 -12.80
CA LYS A 266 -3.87 29.37 -11.44
C LYS A 266 -5.26 28.75 -11.34
N PHE A 267 -5.39 27.72 -10.51
CA PHE A 267 -6.67 27.11 -10.18
C PHE A 267 -7.16 27.66 -8.85
N VAL A 268 -8.36 28.22 -8.82
CA VAL A 268 -8.99 28.80 -7.62
C VAL A 268 -10.14 27.93 -7.16
N ALA A 269 -10.08 27.49 -5.91
CA ALA A 269 -11.10 26.65 -5.27
C ALA A 269 -11.95 27.47 -4.30
N LYS A 270 -13.26 27.60 -4.56
CA LYS A 270 -14.19 28.28 -3.65
C LYS A 270 -14.41 27.51 -2.35
N GLN A 271 -14.38 26.17 -2.41
CA GLN A 271 -14.68 25.30 -1.29
C GLN A 271 -13.44 24.49 -0.86
N ALA A 272 -12.82 23.74 -1.77
CA ALA A 272 -11.71 22.85 -1.42
C ALA A 272 -10.75 22.56 -2.57
N VAL A 273 -9.50 22.31 -2.22
CA VAL A 273 -8.50 21.62 -3.07
C VAL A 273 -8.33 20.20 -2.53
N VAL A 274 -8.40 19.20 -3.41
CA VAL A 274 -8.18 17.79 -3.07
C VAL A 274 -6.93 17.30 -3.77
N LEU A 275 -5.94 16.83 -3.01
CA LEU A 275 -4.71 16.25 -3.52
C LEU A 275 -4.89 14.74 -3.70
N ALA A 276 -4.81 14.29 -4.94
CA ALA A 276 -4.91 12.88 -5.36
C ALA A 276 -3.71 12.48 -6.24
N THR A 277 -2.52 12.97 -5.89
CA THR A 277 -1.30 12.96 -6.71
C THR A 277 -0.46 11.68 -6.59
N GLY A 278 -0.98 10.66 -5.93
CA GLY A 278 -0.28 9.38 -5.74
C GLY A 278 0.74 9.42 -4.60
N ASP A 279 1.76 8.59 -4.73
CA ASP A 279 2.77 8.35 -3.70
C ASP A 279 4.08 9.15 -3.93
N PHE A 280 5.14 8.79 -3.20
CA PHE A 280 6.47 9.39 -3.32
C PHE A 280 7.56 8.33 -3.62
N SER A 281 7.18 7.23 -4.25
CA SER A 281 8.07 6.06 -4.46
C SER A 281 9.30 6.34 -5.32
N ASN A 282 9.29 7.38 -6.15
CA ASN A 282 10.45 7.79 -6.95
C ASN A 282 11.24 8.95 -6.32
N ASP A 283 10.78 9.55 -5.22
CA ASP A 283 11.59 10.55 -4.52
C ASP A 283 12.55 9.87 -3.55
N LYS A 284 13.83 9.85 -3.89
CA LYS A 284 14.86 9.15 -3.12
C LYS A 284 15.15 9.80 -1.77
N GLU A 285 14.96 11.11 -1.68
CA GLU A 285 15.12 11.85 -0.42
C GLU A 285 13.95 11.60 0.55
N MET A 286 12.71 11.57 0.04
CA MET A 286 11.54 11.17 0.84
C MET A 286 11.63 9.70 1.25
N LEU A 287 12.10 8.81 0.36
CA LEU A 287 12.35 7.41 0.72
C LEU A 287 13.42 7.31 1.81
N ALA A 288 14.53 8.06 1.72
CA ALA A 288 15.55 8.09 2.76
C ALA A 288 15.01 8.58 4.11
N ALA A 289 14.09 9.54 4.09
CA ALA A 289 13.48 10.08 5.30
C ALA A 289 12.44 9.14 5.92
N TYR A 290 11.60 8.51 5.09
CA TYR A 290 10.40 7.82 5.56
C TYR A 290 10.42 6.30 5.36
N CYS A 291 11.17 5.79 4.40
CA CYS A 291 11.24 4.38 4.03
C CYS A 291 12.67 3.93 3.66
N PRO A 292 13.68 4.18 4.50
CA PRO A 292 15.08 3.94 4.12
C PRO A 292 15.39 2.49 3.72
N MET A 293 14.59 1.52 4.20
CA MET A 293 14.79 0.12 3.90
C MET A 293 14.57 -0.26 2.44
N VAL A 294 13.89 0.59 1.65
CA VAL A 294 13.64 0.29 0.23
C VAL A 294 14.71 0.81 -0.71
N LEU A 295 15.54 1.75 -0.27
CA LEU A 295 16.58 2.35 -1.11
C LEU A 295 17.53 1.33 -1.74
N PRO A 296 18.00 0.28 -1.02
CA PRO A 296 18.83 -0.74 -1.62
C PRO A 296 18.17 -1.49 -2.79
N LEU A 297 16.85 -1.51 -2.85
CA LEU A 297 16.08 -2.21 -3.90
C LEU A 297 15.80 -1.30 -5.10
N VAL A 298 15.39 -0.06 -4.84
CA VAL A 298 14.98 0.89 -5.89
C VAL A 298 16.10 1.81 -6.34
N GLY A 299 17.30 1.71 -5.72
CA GLY A 299 18.45 2.56 -5.98
C GLY A 299 18.40 3.90 -5.26
N TYR A 300 19.55 4.57 -5.23
CA TYR A 300 19.76 5.85 -4.52
C TYR A 300 19.68 7.06 -5.45
N GLU A 301 19.75 6.83 -6.74
CA GLU A 301 19.74 7.90 -7.74
C GLU A 301 18.30 8.28 -8.08
N GLN A 302 18.05 9.60 -8.14
CA GLN A 302 16.75 10.12 -8.54
C GLN A 302 16.49 9.78 -10.01
N GLY A 303 15.43 9.02 -10.26
CA GLY A 303 14.96 8.71 -11.61
C GLY A 303 14.14 9.84 -12.24
N GLU A 304 14.00 9.80 -13.54
CA GLU A 304 13.04 10.63 -14.26
C GLU A 304 11.62 10.21 -13.89
N ILE A 305 10.72 11.19 -13.75
CA ILE A 305 9.32 10.94 -13.43
C ILE A 305 8.51 10.93 -14.73
N ASP A 306 7.95 9.77 -15.06
CA ASP A 306 6.99 9.63 -16.16
C ASP A 306 5.58 9.50 -15.57
N TYR A 307 4.79 10.56 -15.68
CA TYR A 307 3.41 10.58 -15.17
C TYR A 307 2.44 9.69 -15.95
N ASN A 308 2.85 9.15 -17.11
CA ASN A 308 2.05 8.28 -17.96
C ASN A 308 2.31 6.77 -17.71
N THR A 309 3.19 6.43 -16.77
CA THR A 309 3.42 5.03 -16.42
C THR A 309 2.58 4.60 -15.22
N SER A 310 1.99 3.41 -15.32
CA SER A 310 1.23 2.79 -14.21
C SER A 310 2.10 1.89 -13.33
N PHE A 311 3.26 1.48 -13.81
CA PHE A 311 4.15 0.56 -13.11
C PHE A 311 5.63 0.82 -13.43
N ASN A 312 6.44 0.92 -12.36
CA ASN A 312 7.88 0.96 -12.45
C ASN A 312 8.48 0.45 -11.12
N LEU A 313 9.38 -0.52 -11.20
CA LEU A 313 10.05 -1.11 -10.04
C LEU A 313 10.90 -0.11 -9.23
N THR A 314 11.39 0.95 -9.88
CA THR A 314 12.21 1.99 -9.23
C THR A 314 11.38 3.10 -8.57
N GLY A 315 10.06 3.02 -8.65
CA GLY A 315 9.11 4.03 -8.20
C GLY A 315 8.58 4.89 -9.34
N ILE A 316 7.46 5.54 -9.12
CA ILE A 316 6.74 6.29 -10.16
C ILE A 316 6.66 7.77 -9.83
N TYR A 317 6.12 8.13 -8.66
CA TYR A 317 5.76 9.50 -8.33
C TYR A 317 6.77 10.17 -7.40
N GLY A 318 6.92 11.48 -7.58
CA GLY A 318 7.85 12.32 -6.84
C GLY A 318 7.34 12.90 -5.54
N GLY A 319 6.14 12.52 -5.08
CA GLY A 319 5.56 13.08 -3.85
C GLY A 319 5.08 14.53 -3.99
N ASP A 320 4.65 14.94 -5.17
CA ASP A 320 4.29 16.35 -5.45
C ASP A 320 3.23 16.89 -4.49
N GLY A 321 2.14 16.13 -4.26
CA GLY A 321 1.09 16.54 -3.33
C GLY A 321 1.54 16.57 -1.88
N GLN A 322 2.35 15.60 -1.47
CA GLN A 322 2.93 15.54 -0.13
C GLN A 322 3.84 16.73 0.13
N LYS A 323 4.73 17.05 -0.81
CA LYS A 323 5.61 18.23 -0.74
C LYS A 323 4.82 19.52 -0.63
N MET A 324 3.88 19.74 -1.56
CA MET A 324 3.03 20.93 -1.55
C MET A 324 2.25 21.07 -0.24
N GLY A 325 1.73 19.95 0.30
CA GLY A 325 1.07 19.94 1.60
C GLY A 325 1.99 20.38 2.73
N LEU A 326 3.21 19.83 2.77
CA LEU A 326 4.22 20.20 3.79
C LEU A 326 4.60 21.68 3.71
N TRP A 327 4.79 22.23 2.50
CA TRP A 327 5.17 23.63 2.30
C TRP A 327 4.12 24.62 2.83
N VAL A 328 2.86 24.22 2.82
CA VAL A 328 1.76 25.04 3.38
C VAL A 328 1.38 24.63 4.81
N GLY A 329 2.17 23.78 5.46
CA GLY A 329 2.01 23.43 6.86
C GLY A 329 1.00 22.31 7.14
N ALA A 330 0.70 21.45 6.16
CA ALA A 330 -0.05 20.24 6.43
C ALA A 330 0.76 19.31 7.33
N ALA A 331 0.06 18.61 8.23
CA ALA A 331 0.67 17.62 9.10
C ALA A 331 1.02 16.34 8.30
N TRP A 332 2.18 15.77 8.58
CA TRP A 332 2.51 14.41 8.16
C TRP A 332 1.80 13.40 9.07
N GLN A 333 1.50 12.23 8.55
CA GLN A 333 0.89 11.18 9.39
C GLN A 333 1.81 10.77 10.55
N HIS A 334 1.22 10.45 11.68
CA HIS A 334 1.96 10.04 12.87
C HIS A 334 2.34 8.55 12.86
N ALA A 335 1.65 7.73 12.08
CA ALA A 335 2.00 6.32 11.93
C ALA A 335 3.28 6.18 11.12
N TYR A 336 4.27 5.49 11.65
CA TYR A 336 5.58 5.22 11.06
C TYR A 336 5.68 3.74 10.73
N PRO A 337 6.41 3.44 9.70
CA PRO A 337 6.61 4.16 8.46
C PRO A 337 5.45 3.89 7.53
N ASN A 338 5.29 4.66 6.49
CA ASN A 338 4.59 4.15 5.33
C ASN A 338 5.41 2.99 4.80
N ALA A 339 5.15 1.79 5.31
CA ALA A 339 5.74 0.63 4.70
C ALA A 339 5.31 0.66 3.23
N PRO A 340 6.23 0.80 2.28
CA PRO A 340 5.88 0.55 0.91
C PRO A 340 5.36 -0.88 0.86
N MET A 341 4.34 -1.11 0.08
CA MET A 341 3.99 -2.47 -0.25
C MET A 341 5.15 -3.03 -1.06
N MET A 342 5.99 -3.80 -0.40
CA MET A 342 7.10 -4.46 -1.03
C MET A 342 6.60 -5.71 -1.72
N GLN A 343 6.55 -5.65 -3.02
CA GLN A 343 6.26 -6.82 -3.85
C GLN A 343 7.53 -7.59 -4.25
N GLY A 344 8.60 -7.43 -3.48
CA GLY A 344 9.86 -8.14 -3.76
C GLY A 344 9.72 -9.65 -3.79
N ALA A 345 8.82 -10.20 -2.98
CA ALA A 345 8.49 -11.63 -3.05
C ALA A 345 7.71 -12.01 -4.33
N TRP A 346 7.26 -11.05 -5.10
CA TRP A 346 6.53 -11.27 -6.34
C TRP A 346 7.42 -11.21 -7.58
N GLY A 347 8.70 -11.08 -7.43
CA GLY A 347 9.69 -10.88 -8.49
C GLY A 347 9.48 -11.67 -9.77
N GLY A 348 8.51 -11.32 -10.59
CA GLY A 348 8.19 -11.92 -11.88
C GLY A 348 7.69 -13.37 -11.82
N SER A 349 7.59 -13.97 -10.65
CA SER A 349 7.31 -15.38 -10.43
C SER A 349 6.33 -15.64 -9.30
N HIS A 350 5.50 -14.67 -9.00
CA HIS A 350 4.62 -14.72 -7.86
C HIS A 350 3.53 -15.78 -7.96
N GLU A 351 3.19 -16.22 -9.14
CA GLU A 351 2.11 -17.18 -9.31
C GLU A 351 2.61 -18.55 -9.75
N PRO A 352 2.22 -19.58 -9.08
CA PRO A 352 1.49 -19.69 -7.81
C PRO A 352 2.41 -19.63 -6.59
N CYS A 353 3.64 -19.22 -6.76
CA CYS A 353 4.72 -19.38 -5.78
C CYS A 353 4.86 -18.24 -4.78
N GLY A 354 4.20 -17.11 -4.98
CA GLY A 354 4.19 -15.99 -4.03
C GLY A 354 3.70 -16.38 -2.65
N PHE A 355 2.85 -17.39 -2.59
CA PHE A 355 2.24 -17.93 -1.38
C PHE A 355 2.52 -19.41 -1.17
N HIS A 356 3.58 -19.95 -1.79
CA HIS A 356 3.88 -21.36 -1.60
C HIS A 356 4.30 -21.62 -0.14
N MET A 357 3.90 -22.75 0.38
CA MET A 357 4.22 -23.19 1.73
C MET A 357 5.43 -24.15 1.76
N GLY A 358 6.22 -24.16 0.69
CA GLY A 358 7.47 -24.91 0.61
C GLY A 358 8.61 -24.21 1.35
N LEU A 359 9.81 -24.75 1.21
CA LEU A 359 11.02 -24.23 1.85
C LEU A 359 11.48 -22.91 1.22
N ASN A 360 11.72 -21.87 2.04
CA ASN A 360 12.40 -20.65 1.60
C ASN A 360 13.86 -20.61 2.09
N VAL A 361 14.78 -20.30 1.19
CA VAL A 361 16.21 -20.15 1.52
C VAL A 361 16.73 -18.80 1.04
N ASN A 362 17.57 -18.17 1.86
CA ASN A 362 18.27 -16.93 1.50
C ASN A 362 19.56 -17.19 0.71
N MET A 363 20.29 -16.14 0.34
CA MET A 363 21.57 -16.24 -0.37
C MET A 363 22.71 -16.88 0.43
N ASN A 364 22.58 -17.01 1.75
CA ASN A 364 23.48 -17.81 2.57
C ASN A 364 23.13 -19.30 2.60
N THR A 365 22.11 -19.70 1.82
CA THR A 365 21.56 -21.07 1.80
C THR A 365 21.02 -21.45 3.20
N GLU A 366 20.27 -20.58 3.83
CA GLU A 366 19.66 -20.76 5.15
C GLU A 366 18.15 -20.54 5.06
N ARG A 367 17.38 -21.45 5.69
CA ARG A 367 15.97 -21.17 5.98
C ARG A 367 15.89 -20.05 6.99
N TYR A 368 15.06 -19.02 6.77
CA TYR A 368 15.08 -17.79 7.55
C TYR A 368 13.71 -17.38 8.12
N GLN A 369 12.65 -18.07 7.77
CA GLN A 369 11.29 -17.77 8.22
C GLN A 369 10.40 -19.01 8.18
N ARG A 370 9.23 -18.90 8.81
CA ARG A 370 8.11 -19.78 8.49
C ARG A 370 7.48 -19.33 7.18
N GLU A 371 7.09 -20.26 6.33
CA GLU A 371 6.65 -19.94 4.97
C GLU A 371 5.13 -19.69 4.86
N ASP A 372 4.37 -20.06 5.88
CA ASP A 372 2.91 -19.88 5.96
C ASP A 372 2.51 -18.51 6.55
N ILE A 373 3.26 -17.46 6.21
CA ILE A 373 2.96 -16.08 6.61
C ILE A 373 2.49 -15.27 5.40
N SER A 374 1.67 -14.25 5.66
CA SER A 374 1.15 -13.40 4.59
C SER A 374 2.27 -12.60 3.89
N ALA A 375 2.05 -12.27 2.61
CA ALA A 375 3.01 -11.57 1.75
C ALA A 375 3.65 -10.32 2.37
N PRO A 376 2.93 -9.42 3.06
CA PRO A 376 3.54 -8.25 3.70
C PRO A 376 4.62 -8.60 4.72
N TYR A 377 4.41 -9.65 5.51
CA TYR A 377 5.43 -10.11 6.48
C TYR A 377 6.63 -10.76 5.79
N SER A 378 6.36 -11.60 4.79
CA SER A 378 7.40 -12.24 4.01
C SER A 378 8.31 -11.21 3.34
N SER A 379 7.72 -10.16 2.78
CA SER A 379 8.46 -9.04 2.18
C SER A 379 9.35 -8.31 3.20
N ASN A 380 8.84 -8.05 4.40
CA ASN A 380 9.65 -7.43 5.46
C ASN A 380 10.81 -8.33 5.92
N HIS A 381 10.60 -9.64 5.99
CA HIS A 381 11.69 -10.58 6.31
C HIS A 381 12.73 -10.64 5.21
N LEU A 382 12.31 -10.57 3.93
CA LEU A 382 13.21 -10.56 2.79
C LEU A 382 14.15 -9.35 2.82
N LEU A 383 13.67 -8.16 3.24
CA LEU A 383 14.48 -6.95 3.37
C LEU A 383 15.64 -7.08 4.35
N SER A 384 15.58 -8.03 5.28
CA SER A 384 16.66 -8.31 6.23
C SER A 384 17.63 -9.40 5.77
N GLN A 385 17.37 -10.03 4.59
CA GLN A 385 18.21 -11.10 4.10
C GLN A 385 19.37 -10.58 3.22
N PRO A 386 20.47 -11.34 3.10
CA PRO A 386 21.59 -10.96 2.25
C PRO A 386 21.17 -10.70 0.82
N GLY A 387 21.49 -9.53 0.31
CA GLY A 387 21.13 -9.10 -1.03
C GLY A 387 19.64 -8.87 -1.29
N ASN A 388 18.81 -8.98 -0.24
CA ASN A 388 17.35 -8.91 -0.33
C ASN A 388 16.77 -9.95 -1.31
N VAL A 389 17.42 -11.11 -1.40
CA VAL A 389 17.04 -12.22 -2.30
C VAL A 389 16.84 -13.49 -1.50
N ALA A 390 15.79 -14.21 -1.84
CA ALA A 390 15.53 -15.55 -1.37
C ALA A 390 14.87 -16.39 -2.48
N TYR A 391 14.92 -17.69 -2.33
CA TYR A 391 14.33 -18.65 -3.25
C TYR A 391 13.34 -19.54 -2.52
N GLY A 392 12.15 -19.71 -3.10
CA GLY A 392 11.24 -20.80 -2.76
C GLY A 392 11.67 -22.08 -3.45
N ILE A 393 11.73 -23.19 -2.72
CA ILE A 393 12.16 -24.48 -3.24
C ILE A 393 11.05 -25.51 -3.00
N TRP A 394 10.67 -26.19 -4.06
CA TRP A 394 9.65 -27.24 -4.01
C TRP A 394 9.97 -28.36 -5.00
N THR A 395 9.24 -29.44 -4.86
CA THR A 395 9.40 -30.63 -5.73
C THR A 395 8.39 -30.60 -6.88
N ALA A 396 8.64 -31.35 -7.94
CA ALA A 396 7.75 -31.47 -9.11
C ALA A 396 6.34 -31.99 -8.74
N ASN A 397 6.21 -32.79 -7.67
CA ASN A 397 4.92 -33.31 -7.22
C ASN A 397 4.24 -32.41 -6.18
N TYR A 398 4.78 -31.24 -5.88
CA TYR A 398 4.20 -30.31 -4.91
C TYR A 398 2.74 -29.94 -5.19
N PRO A 399 2.31 -29.69 -6.45
CA PRO A 399 0.91 -29.42 -6.74
C PRO A 399 -0.03 -30.53 -6.28
N GLN A 400 0.33 -31.79 -6.53
CA GLN A 400 -0.48 -32.92 -6.10
C GLN A 400 -0.43 -33.12 -4.59
N ALA A 401 0.73 -32.93 -3.97
CA ALA A 401 0.90 -33.06 -2.52
C ALA A 401 0.02 -32.08 -1.73
N ILE A 402 -0.20 -30.88 -2.25
CA ILE A 402 -1.11 -29.88 -1.65
C ILE A 402 -2.56 -30.32 -1.79
N LEU A 403 -2.99 -30.83 -2.95
CA LEU A 403 -4.33 -31.38 -3.13
C LEU A 403 -4.59 -32.59 -2.21
N ASP A 404 -3.62 -33.44 -2.04
CA ASP A 404 -3.71 -34.63 -1.16
C ASP A 404 -3.92 -34.25 0.31
N LYS A 405 -3.52 -33.04 0.68
CA LYS A 405 -3.77 -32.41 2.00
C LYS A 405 -5.12 -31.69 2.09
N GLY A 406 -5.90 -31.69 1.02
CA GLY A 406 -7.23 -31.06 0.99
C GLY A 406 -7.22 -29.57 0.68
N HIS A 407 -6.10 -29.03 0.21
CA HIS A 407 -6.01 -27.64 -0.25
C HIS A 407 -6.20 -27.57 -1.77
N GLU A 408 -6.66 -26.42 -2.24
CA GLU A 408 -6.89 -26.13 -3.65
C GLU A 408 -5.91 -25.06 -4.13
N TRP A 409 -5.59 -25.10 -5.44
CA TRP A 409 -4.73 -24.10 -6.06
C TRP A 409 -5.52 -23.02 -6.77
N TYR A 410 -5.19 -21.78 -6.52
CA TYR A 410 -5.73 -20.63 -7.22
C TYR A 410 -4.61 -19.68 -7.59
N SER A 411 -4.73 -19.07 -8.75
CA SER A 411 -3.87 -17.97 -9.15
C SER A 411 -4.27 -16.70 -8.39
N PHE A 412 -3.30 -15.89 -8.03
CA PHE A 412 -3.57 -14.59 -7.40
C PHE A 412 -4.45 -13.72 -8.31
N GLY A 413 -5.50 -13.14 -7.74
CA GLY A 413 -6.46 -12.33 -8.49
C GLY A 413 -7.40 -13.13 -9.41
N MET A 414 -7.43 -14.44 -9.27
CA MET A 414 -8.36 -15.30 -10.01
C MET A 414 -9.80 -15.05 -9.54
N ASP A 415 -10.74 -15.09 -10.49
CA ASP A 415 -12.17 -14.95 -10.19
C ASP A 415 -12.63 -16.04 -9.22
N TYR A 416 -13.33 -15.65 -8.17
CA TYR A 416 -13.90 -16.53 -7.14
C TYR A 416 -14.77 -17.65 -7.72
N THR A 417 -15.42 -17.43 -8.85
CA THR A 417 -16.32 -18.39 -9.51
C THR A 417 -15.60 -19.45 -10.35
N LEU A 418 -14.31 -19.28 -10.62
CA LEU A 418 -13.54 -20.23 -11.40
C LEU A 418 -13.15 -21.44 -10.56
N PRO A 419 -13.05 -22.64 -11.21
CA PRO A 419 -12.53 -23.81 -10.52
C PRO A 419 -11.06 -23.65 -10.15
N PRO A 420 -10.57 -24.38 -9.13
CA PRO A 420 -9.15 -24.41 -8.82
C PRO A 420 -8.32 -24.90 -10.00
N LEU A 421 -7.05 -24.47 -10.04
CA LEU A 421 -6.08 -24.93 -11.02
C LEU A 421 -5.73 -26.39 -10.76
N THR A 422 -5.60 -27.14 -11.84
CA THR A 422 -5.12 -28.53 -11.79
C THR A 422 -3.60 -28.57 -11.63
N PRO A 423 -3.03 -29.68 -11.11
CA PRO A 423 -1.59 -29.88 -11.07
C PRO A 423 -0.90 -29.70 -12.43
N ASP A 424 -1.52 -30.15 -13.51
CA ASP A 424 -0.96 -30.04 -14.87
C ASP A 424 -0.91 -28.58 -15.34
N GLU A 425 -1.94 -27.78 -15.05
CA GLU A 425 -1.95 -26.34 -15.36
C GLU A 425 -0.85 -25.60 -14.58
N LEU A 426 -0.67 -25.91 -13.29
CA LEU A 426 0.41 -25.34 -12.49
C LEU A 426 1.80 -25.69 -13.03
N VAL A 427 2.02 -26.95 -13.35
CA VAL A 427 3.30 -27.40 -13.95
C VAL A 427 3.56 -26.69 -15.27
N ALA A 428 2.54 -26.55 -16.12
CA ALA A 428 2.66 -25.82 -17.37
C ALA A 428 3.01 -24.32 -17.17
N MET A 429 2.42 -23.67 -16.16
CA MET A 429 2.78 -22.29 -15.79
C MET A 429 4.24 -22.20 -15.32
N TRP A 430 4.70 -23.13 -14.51
CA TRP A 430 6.09 -23.15 -14.05
C TRP A 430 7.07 -23.42 -15.18
N ASP A 431 6.77 -24.34 -16.08
CA ASP A 431 7.62 -24.64 -17.25
C ASP A 431 7.73 -23.40 -18.16
N ALA A 432 6.64 -22.66 -18.38
CA ALA A 432 6.68 -21.38 -19.08
C ALA A 432 7.54 -20.34 -18.33
N GLY A 433 7.48 -20.32 -17.00
CA GLY A 433 8.35 -19.49 -16.17
C GLY A 433 9.84 -19.86 -16.26
N VAL A 434 10.16 -21.14 -16.44
CA VAL A 434 11.54 -21.59 -16.69
C VAL A 434 12.05 -21.10 -18.05
N GLU A 435 11.21 -21.12 -19.09
CA GLU A 435 11.58 -20.60 -20.41
C GLU A 435 11.89 -19.10 -20.39
N THR A 436 11.21 -18.34 -19.56
CA THR A 436 11.44 -16.89 -19.40
C THR A 436 12.55 -16.54 -18.39
N GLY A 437 13.07 -17.52 -17.67
CA GLY A 437 14.08 -17.33 -16.62
C GLY A 437 13.51 -16.85 -15.28
N ALA A 438 12.19 -16.85 -15.12
CA ALA A 438 11.52 -16.52 -13.86
C ALA A 438 11.65 -17.67 -12.84
N TYR A 439 11.70 -18.92 -13.30
CA TYR A 439 11.90 -20.12 -12.49
C TYR A 439 13.17 -20.85 -12.87
N PHE A 440 13.63 -21.69 -11.96
CA PHE A 440 14.77 -22.58 -12.15
C PHE A 440 14.33 -24.04 -11.95
N LYS A 441 14.76 -24.94 -12.81
CA LYS A 441 14.38 -26.34 -12.76
C LYS A 441 15.63 -27.22 -12.89
N ALA A 442 15.77 -28.21 -12.03
CA ALA A 442 16.88 -29.16 -12.07
C ALA A 442 16.44 -30.54 -11.54
N ASP A 443 17.12 -31.58 -11.99
CA ASP A 443 16.87 -32.95 -11.52
C ASP A 443 17.58 -33.25 -10.18
N THR A 444 18.56 -32.44 -9.81
CA THR A 444 19.35 -32.61 -8.57
C THR A 444 19.49 -31.32 -7.81
N LEU A 445 19.63 -31.42 -6.47
CA LEU A 445 19.91 -30.25 -5.62
C LEU A 445 21.28 -29.62 -5.94
N ASP A 446 22.25 -30.38 -6.43
CA ASP A 446 23.55 -29.84 -6.85
C ASP A 446 23.40 -28.91 -8.07
N ASP A 447 22.66 -29.36 -9.07
CA ASP A 447 22.42 -28.57 -10.27
C ASP A 447 21.53 -27.35 -9.98
N LEU A 448 20.53 -27.51 -9.10
CA LEU A 448 19.69 -26.40 -8.67
C LEU A 448 20.53 -25.36 -7.91
N ALA A 449 21.32 -25.78 -6.93
CA ALA A 449 22.19 -24.87 -6.18
C ALA A 449 23.15 -24.12 -7.09
N LYS A 450 23.73 -24.80 -8.11
CA LYS A 450 24.59 -24.18 -9.11
C LYS A 450 23.88 -23.10 -9.92
N GLN A 451 22.63 -23.37 -10.36
CA GLN A 451 21.83 -22.37 -11.09
C GLN A 451 21.53 -21.13 -10.24
N LEU A 452 21.24 -21.34 -8.95
CA LEU A 452 20.87 -20.28 -7.99
C LEU A 452 22.08 -19.56 -7.37
N GLY A 453 23.30 -20.07 -7.57
CA GLY A 453 24.49 -19.54 -6.90
C GLY A 453 24.56 -19.86 -5.40
N LEU A 454 23.92 -20.95 -4.95
CA LEU A 454 23.85 -21.40 -3.57
C LEU A 454 24.91 -22.47 -3.26
N ASP A 455 25.21 -22.68 -1.99
CA ASP A 455 26.05 -23.79 -1.51
C ASP A 455 25.28 -25.11 -1.61
N ALA A 456 25.73 -26.02 -2.48
CA ALA A 456 25.07 -27.28 -2.72
C ALA A 456 25.08 -28.24 -1.52
N ALA A 457 26.16 -28.27 -0.73
CA ALA A 457 26.22 -29.09 0.46
C ALA A 457 25.24 -28.59 1.53
N LYS A 458 25.25 -27.30 1.77
CA LYS A 458 24.35 -26.64 2.73
C LYS A 458 22.89 -26.75 2.30
N LEU A 459 22.60 -26.61 1.00
CA LEU A 459 21.23 -26.78 0.47
C LEU A 459 20.69 -28.18 0.77
N LYS A 460 21.51 -29.24 0.58
CA LYS A 460 21.13 -30.61 0.92
C LYS A 460 20.84 -30.77 2.42
N GLU A 461 21.66 -30.17 3.29
CA GLU A 461 21.45 -30.20 4.74
C GLU A 461 20.14 -29.51 5.12
N VAL A 462 19.87 -28.32 4.56
CA VAL A 462 18.64 -27.55 4.83
C VAL A 462 17.40 -28.31 4.34
N VAL A 463 17.44 -28.89 3.13
CA VAL A 463 16.34 -29.70 2.60
C VAL A 463 16.13 -30.95 3.45
N ALA A 464 17.21 -31.65 3.86
CA ALA A 464 17.10 -32.83 4.72
C ALA A 464 16.47 -32.46 6.09
N ARG A 465 16.89 -31.35 6.68
CA ARG A 465 16.29 -30.86 7.93
C ARG A 465 14.81 -30.50 7.76
N TYR A 466 14.46 -29.84 6.67
CA TYR A 466 13.06 -29.48 6.39
C TYR A 466 12.19 -30.75 6.21
N ASN A 467 12.68 -31.76 5.49
CA ASN A 467 11.98 -33.03 5.34
C ASN A 467 11.80 -33.77 6.67
N GLU A 468 12.83 -33.78 7.54
CA GLU A 468 12.73 -34.33 8.89
C GLU A 468 11.60 -33.67 9.71
N LEU A 469 11.48 -32.34 9.63
CA LEU A 469 10.41 -31.60 10.30
C LEU A 469 9.03 -31.95 9.74
N CYS A 470 8.92 -32.08 8.41
CA CYS A 470 7.69 -32.53 7.75
C CYS A 470 7.29 -33.95 8.20
N ASP A 471 8.23 -34.89 8.20
CA ASP A 471 8.00 -36.27 8.63
C ASP A 471 7.59 -36.35 10.13
N LYS A 472 8.14 -35.48 10.93
CA LYS A 472 7.83 -35.33 12.35
C LYS A 472 6.46 -34.70 12.60
N GLY A 473 5.94 -33.94 11.63
CA GLY A 473 4.70 -33.17 11.75
C GLY A 473 4.78 -31.99 12.74
N VAL A 474 5.99 -31.56 13.07
CA VAL A 474 6.24 -30.39 13.95
C VAL A 474 7.47 -29.66 13.45
N ASP A 475 7.30 -28.41 13.09
CA ASP A 475 8.39 -27.51 12.76
C ASP A 475 8.99 -26.90 14.03
N GLU A 476 10.08 -27.48 14.52
CA GLU A 476 10.78 -27.00 15.72
C GLU A 476 11.64 -25.77 15.46
N ASP A 477 11.91 -25.43 14.18
CA ASP A 477 12.80 -24.33 13.81
C ASP A 477 12.04 -23.00 13.74
N PHE A 478 10.81 -22.99 13.18
CA PHE A 478 10.02 -21.78 12.99
C PHE A 478 8.54 -21.94 13.36
N TYR A 479 8.13 -23.08 13.90
CA TYR A 479 6.75 -23.37 14.30
C TYR A 479 5.72 -23.12 13.18
N LYS A 480 6.08 -23.46 11.94
CA LYS A 480 5.16 -23.47 10.82
C LYS A 480 4.07 -24.52 11.07
N ASN A 481 2.85 -24.22 10.64
CA ASN A 481 1.76 -25.19 10.70
C ASN A 481 2.08 -26.40 9.80
N PRO A 482 1.76 -27.61 10.25
CA PRO A 482 2.04 -28.85 9.50
C PRO A 482 1.22 -28.97 8.20
#